data_b01822f08b6abe09cbe0a523549faf23
#
_entry.id   b01822f08b6abe09cbe0a523549faf23
#
_cell.length_a   1.000
_cell.length_b   1.000
_cell.length_c   1.000
_cell.angle_alpha   90.00
_cell.angle_beta   90.00
_cell.angle_gamma   90.00
#
_symmetry.space_group_name_H-M   'P 1'
#
loop_
_entity.id
_entity.type
_entity.pdbx_description
1 polymer ?
#
loop_
_entity_poly.entity_id
_entity_poly.type
_entity_poly.pdbx_seq_one_letter_code
_entity_poly.pdbx_strand_id
1 'polypeptide(L)'
;MNLDVSDLIKKVELSKEVHLKLEDDKRFFNGEEEILYLEAPTLDGVVSISEDILTLNGKLSAEIELSCSRCLQKFKYHVDTEVHESFTNNPQCEDDEIMLLEDEVIDVTEVIENNIIIELPIKRLCKENCKGLCQQCGANLNFSKCKCEKDIDPRLAKLKDFFSTQ
;
A
#
# COMPACT_ATOMS: atom_id res chain seq x y z
N MET A 1 -2.88 1.76 16.84
CA MET A 1 -3.32 0.57 17.63
C MET A 1 -2.09 -0.12 18.16
N ASN A 2 -2.02 -0.28 19.49
CA ASN A 2 -0.78 -0.69 20.15
C ASN A 2 -0.87 -2.13 20.65
N LEU A 3 0.16 -2.93 20.37
CA LEU A 3 0.33 -4.29 20.87
C LEU A 3 1.41 -4.32 21.95
N ASP A 4 1.02 -4.62 23.19
CA ASP A 4 1.95 -4.81 24.31
C ASP A 4 2.69 -6.15 24.15
N VAL A 5 4.03 -6.07 24.16
CA VAL A 5 4.95 -7.20 24.03
C VAL A 5 5.87 -7.36 25.24
N SER A 6 5.54 -6.69 26.36
CA SER A 6 6.33 -6.70 27.59
C SER A 6 6.56 -8.11 28.17
N ASP A 7 5.59 -9.01 28.06
CA ASP A 7 5.69 -10.39 28.51
C ASP A 7 6.67 -11.21 27.67
N LEU A 8 6.76 -10.91 26.37
CA LEU A 8 7.75 -11.52 25.48
C LEU A 8 9.16 -11.00 25.80
N ILE A 9 9.32 -9.70 26.00
CA ILE A 9 10.61 -9.09 26.33
C ILE A 9 11.14 -9.62 27.68
N LYS A 10 10.25 -9.77 28.67
CA LYS A 10 10.59 -10.37 29.98
C LYS A 10 10.78 -11.88 29.93
N LYS A 11 10.62 -12.49 28.74
CA LYS A 11 10.76 -13.93 28.49
C LYS A 11 9.83 -14.79 29.37
N VAL A 12 8.68 -14.24 29.74
CA VAL A 12 7.59 -14.97 30.41
C VAL A 12 6.91 -15.90 29.40
N GLU A 13 6.73 -15.40 28.17
CA GLU A 13 6.28 -16.15 27.01
C GLU A 13 7.33 -16.05 25.89
N LEU A 14 7.40 -17.06 25.01
CA LEU A 14 8.32 -17.05 23.87
C LEU A 14 7.62 -16.71 22.57
N SER A 15 6.32 -16.85 22.53
CA SER A 15 5.50 -16.50 21.37
C SER A 15 4.07 -16.19 21.79
N LYS A 16 3.41 -15.32 21.02
CA LYS A 16 2.04 -14.88 21.22
C LYS A 16 1.30 -14.86 19.87
N GLU A 17 0.18 -15.55 19.77
CA GLU A 17 -0.71 -15.42 18.62
C GLU A 17 -1.46 -14.11 18.70
N VAL A 18 -1.61 -13.44 17.55
CA VAL A 18 -2.27 -12.15 17.43
C VAL A 18 -3.29 -12.18 16.29
N HIS A 19 -4.50 -11.69 16.61
CA HIS A 19 -5.59 -11.48 15.66
C HIS A 19 -6.03 -10.03 15.82
N LEU A 20 -5.54 -9.19 14.93
CA LEU A 20 -5.67 -7.75 15.03
C LEU A 20 -6.56 -7.23 13.92
N LYS A 21 -7.48 -6.31 14.26
CA LYS A 21 -8.38 -5.66 13.32
C LYS A 21 -8.40 -4.17 13.58
N LEU A 22 -8.03 -3.39 12.57
CA LEU A 22 -7.94 -1.94 12.66
C LEU A 22 -9.32 -1.30 12.40
N GLU A 23 -10.15 -1.17 13.43
CA GLU A 23 -11.55 -0.70 13.28
C GLU A 23 -11.70 0.82 13.31
N ASP A 24 -10.81 1.53 14.01
CA ASP A 24 -10.93 2.96 14.26
C ASP A 24 -10.42 3.82 13.10
N ASP A 25 -9.45 3.35 12.33
CA ASP A 25 -8.87 4.09 11.25
C ASP A 25 -9.57 3.77 9.92
N LYS A 26 -10.20 4.79 9.34
CA LYS A 26 -10.91 4.66 8.04
C LYS A 26 -10.05 5.05 6.87
N ARG A 27 -8.90 5.67 7.09
CA ARG A 27 -8.01 6.17 6.05
C ARG A 27 -6.60 6.35 6.58
N PHE A 28 -5.63 6.28 5.69
CA PHE A 28 -4.22 6.57 5.97
C PHE A 28 -3.60 7.38 4.83
N PHE A 29 -2.45 7.97 5.08
CA PHE A 29 -1.72 8.79 4.11
C PHE A 29 -0.46 8.06 3.64
N ASN A 30 -0.34 7.79 2.34
CA ASN A 30 0.80 7.06 1.76
C ASN A 30 1.96 7.97 1.31
N GLY A 31 1.98 9.25 1.74
CA GLY A 31 2.95 10.24 1.30
C GLY A 31 2.51 11.05 0.08
N GLU A 32 1.53 10.61 -0.70
CA GLU A 32 1.01 11.28 -1.90
C GLU A 32 -0.48 11.61 -1.78
N GLU A 33 -1.30 10.66 -1.32
CA GLU A 33 -2.75 10.80 -1.21
C GLU A 33 -3.31 10.08 0.01
N GLU A 34 -4.52 10.47 0.45
CA GLU A 34 -5.29 9.70 1.43
C GLU A 34 -5.90 8.47 0.76
N ILE A 35 -5.64 7.31 1.34
CA ILE A 35 -6.22 6.02 0.94
C ILE A 35 -7.30 5.65 1.95
N LEU A 36 -8.47 5.28 1.43
CA LEU A 36 -9.62 4.88 2.23
C LEU A 36 -9.64 3.36 2.38
N TYR A 37 -9.78 2.87 3.60
CA TYR A 37 -10.15 1.49 3.88
C TYR A 37 -11.64 1.28 3.58
N LEU A 38 -11.95 0.30 2.74
CA LEU A 38 -13.33 -0.12 2.47
C LEU A 38 -13.80 -1.15 3.48
N GLU A 39 -12.88 -1.97 3.95
CA GLU A 39 -13.06 -2.89 5.07
C GLU A 39 -11.89 -2.72 6.03
N ALA A 40 -12.13 -2.93 7.32
CA ALA A 40 -11.12 -2.82 8.35
C ALA A 40 -9.99 -3.84 8.11
N PRO A 41 -8.72 -3.39 7.97
CA PRO A 41 -7.59 -4.30 7.80
C PRO A 41 -7.50 -5.32 8.93
N THR A 42 -7.13 -6.53 8.58
CA THR A 42 -6.90 -7.62 9.52
C THR A 42 -5.47 -8.13 9.40
N LEU A 43 -4.83 -8.34 10.54
CA LEU A 43 -3.51 -8.92 10.66
C LEU A 43 -3.57 -10.12 11.59
N ASP A 44 -3.38 -11.30 11.03
CA ASP A 44 -3.38 -12.58 11.75
C ASP A 44 -1.97 -13.16 11.74
N GLY A 45 -1.40 -13.41 12.90
CA GLY A 45 -0.02 -13.85 12.95
C GLY A 45 0.48 -14.27 14.34
N VAL A 46 1.80 -14.35 14.45
CA VAL A 46 2.51 -14.71 15.67
C VAL A 46 3.65 -13.74 15.88
N VAL A 47 3.73 -13.19 17.08
CA VAL A 47 4.92 -12.47 17.56
C VAL A 47 5.74 -13.46 18.39
N SER A 48 7.01 -13.61 18.07
CA SER A 48 7.94 -14.47 18.81
C SER A 48 9.20 -13.70 19.17
N ILE A 49 9.86 -14.13 20.25
CA ILE A 49 11.15 -13.56 20.67
C ILE A 49 12.25 -14.59 20.55
N SER A 50 13.36 -14.17 19.95
CA SER A 50 14.61 -14.94 19.89
C SER A 50 15.76 -14.03 20.28
N GLU A 51 16.50 -14.40 21.33
CA GLU A 51 17.53 -13.56 21.96
C GLU A 51 16.92 -12.25 22.47
N ASP A 52 17.10 -11.13 21.75
CA ASP A 52 16.56 -9.82 22.08
C ASP A 52 15.85 -9.19 20.84
N ILE A 53 15.50 -10.03 19.86
CA ILE A 53 14.76 -9.65 18.65
C ILE A 53 13.37 -10.25 18.71
N LEU A 54 12.37 -9.39 18.60
CA LEU A 54 10.98 -9.75 18.40
C LEU A 54 10.70 -9.83 16.89
N THR A 55 10.05 -10.90 16.47
CA THR A 55 9.68 -11.07 15.06
C THR A 55 8.17 -11.27 14.97
N LEU A 56 7.51 -10.41 14.21
CA LEU A 56 6.10 -10.52 13.84
C LEU A 56 6.00 -11.19 12.47
N ASN A 57 5.42 -12.39 12.44
CA ASN A 57 5.11 -13.11 11.21
C ASN A 57 3.61 -13.29 11.10
N GLY A 58 3.03 -12.84 9.99
CA GLY A 58 1.58 -12.91 9.83
C GLY A 58 1.11 -12.69 8.41
N LYS A 59 -0.22 -12.69 8.27
CA LYS A 59 -0.91 -12.36 7.02
C LYS A 59 -1.74 -11.12 7.22
N LEU A 60 -1.54 -10.15 6.34
CA LEU A 60 -2.31 -8.92 6.29
C LEU A 60 -3.31 -9.00 5.14
N SER A 61 -4.57 -8.75 5.44
CA SER A 61 -5.63 -8.61 4.44
C SER A 61 -6.33 -7.27 4.62
N ALA A 62 -6.49 -6.52 3.51
CA ALA A 62 -7.17 -5.23 3.49
C ALA A 62 -7.89 -4.99 2.17
N GLU A 63 -9.02 -4.30 2.20
CA GLU A 63 -9.69 -3.79 1.01
C GLU A 63 -9.65 -2.25 1.02
N ILE A 64 -9.00 -1.66 0.01
CA ILE A 64 -8.76 -0.22 -0.08
C ILE A 64 -9.34 0.37 -1.36
N GLU A 65 -9.61 1.68 -1.34
CA GLU A 65 -10.03 2.45 -2.51
C GLU A 65 -8.83 3.19 -3.10
N LEU A 66 -8.52 2.92 -4.38
CA LEU A 66 -7.47 3.59 -5.13
C LEU A 66 -8.05 4.40 -6.29
N SER A 67 -7.32 5.44 -6.69
CA SER A 67 -7.63 6.23 -7.89
C SER A 67 -6.85 5.71 -9.10
N CYS A 68 -7.54 5.48 -10.21
CA CYS A 68 -6.90 5.04 -11.46
C CYS A 68 -6.00 6.12 -12.03
N SER A 69 -4.71 5.84 -12.27
CA SER A 69 -3.74 6.80 -12.82
C SER A 69 -4.08 7.29 -14.24
N ARG A 70 -5.00 6.62 -14.97
CA ARG A 70 -5.38 6.99 -16.33
C ARG A 70 -6.70 7.73 -16.44
N CYS A 71 -7.71 7.31 -15.68
CA CYS A 71 -9.08 7.86 -15.83
C CYS A 71 -9.63 8.49 -14.56
N LEU A 72 -8.83 8.51 -13.48
CA LEU A 72 -9.15 9.08 -12.17
C LEU A 72 -10.38 8.44 -11.50
N GLN A 73 -10.91 7.35 -12.06
CA GLN A 73 -12.01 6.62 -11.46
C GLN A 73 -11.50 5.85 -10.23
N LYS A 74 -12.23 5.93 -9.16
CA LYS A 74 -11.99 5.14 -7.96
C LYS A 74 -12.33 3.68 -8.20
N PHE A 75 -11.53 2.78 -7.66
CA PHE A 75 -11.74 1.33 -7.75
C PHE A 75 -11.24 0.65 -6.50
N LYS A 76 -11.80 -0.52 -6.23
CA LYS A 76 -11.40 -1.38 -5.12
C LYS A 76 -10.12 -2.11 -5.45
N TYR A 77 -9.22 -2.16 -4.49
CA TYR A 77 -8.01 -2.94 -4.56
C TYR A 77 -7.89 -3.80 -3.31
N HIS A 78 -7.66 -5.09 -3.50
CA HIS A 78 -7.47 -6.03 -2.42
C HIS A 78 -5.98 -6.24 -2.19
N VAL A 79 -5.55 -6.07 -0.94
CA VAL A 79 -4.20 -6.34 -0.47
C VAL A 79 -4.26 -7.63 0.33
N ASP A 80 -3.41 -8.59 -0.02
CA ASP A 80 -3.24 -9.86 0.69
C ASP A 80 -1.74 -10.19 0.66
N THR A 81 -1.05 -9.92 1.76
CA THR A 81 0.40 -10.03 1.83
C THR A 81 0.88 -10.67 3.13
N GLU A 82 2.07 -11.23 3.09
CA GLU A 82 2.75 -11.74 4.28
C GLU A 82 3.55 -10.62 4.92
N VAL A 83 3.41 -10.48 6.23
CA VAL A 83 4.12 -9.50 7.05
C VAL A 83 5.27 -10.22 7.75
N HIS A 84 6.47 -9.66 7.61
CA HIS A 84 7.68 -10.11 8.29
C HIS A 84 8.42 -8.90 8.83
N GLU A 85 8.17 -8.58 10.10
CA GLU A 85 8.77 -7.41 10.74
C GLU A 85 9.59 -7.81 11.96
N SER A 86 10.73 -7.17 12.16
CA SER A 86 11.61 -7.40 13.28
C SER A 86 11.76 -6.16 14.14
N PHE A 87 11.73 -6.34 15.46
CA PHE A 87 11.79 -5.27 16.45
C PHE A 87 12.81 -5.59 17.53
N THR A 88 13.39 -4.56 18.11
CA THR A 88 14.28 -4.68 19.26
C THR A 88 14.09 -3.52 20.22
N ASN A 89 14.34 -3.75 21.50
CA ASN A 89 14.43 -2.70 22.51
C ASN A 89 15.89 -2.25 22.77
N ASN A 90 16.86 -2.82 22.02
CA ASN A 90 18.26 -2.47 22.18
C ASN A 90 18.64 -1.27 21.31
N PRO A 91 18.91 -0.08 21.87
CA PRO A 91 19.25 1.12 21.10
C PRO A 91 20.63 1.05 20.44
N GLN A 92 21.42 0.01 20.69
CA GLN A 92 22.72 -0.20 20.07
C GLN A 92 22.65 -1.15 18.86
N CYS A 93 21.44 -1.54 18.45
CA CYS A 93 21.25 -2.30 17.22
C CYS A 93 21.56 -1.40 16.03
N GLU A 94 22.57 -1.76 15.24
CA GLU A 94 22.98 -1.01 14.03
C GLU A 94 22.30 -1.57 12.75
N ASP A 95 21.34 -2.48 12.88
CA ASP A 95 20.63 -3.08 11.76
C ASP A 95 19.43 -2.24 11.39
N ASP A 96 19.50 -1.61 10.22
CA ASP A 96 18.45 -0.72 9.68
C ASP A 96 17.15 -1.47 9.34
N GLU A 97 17.18 -2.80 9.25
CA GLU A 97 15.99 -3.62 8.99
C GLU A 97 15.20 -3.93 10.28
N ILE A 98 15.76 -3.63 11.46
CA ILE A 98 15.13 -3.89 12.75
C ILE A 98 14.59 -2.60 13.35
N MET A 99 13.30 -2.54 13.57
CA MET A 99 12.64 -1.37 14.15
C MET A 99 12.90 -1.28 15.67
N LEU A 100 13.24 -0.09 16.14
CA LEU A 100 13.42 0.15 17.57
C LEU A 100 12.04 0.29 18.24
N LEU A 101 11.81 -0.47 19.31
CA LEU A 101 10.60 -0.35 20.10
C LEU A 101 10.67 0.81 21.09
N GLU A 102 9.60 1.59 21.15
CA GLU A 102 9.34 2.53 22.22
C GLU A 102 8.39 1.88 23.24
N ASP A 103 8.73 1.97 24.52
CA ASP A 103 7.89 1.54 25.66
C ASP A 103 7.38 0.09 25.61
N GLU A 104 8.16 -0.87 25.06
CA GLU A 104 7.80 -2.29 24.96
C GLU A 104 6.46 -2.55 24.19
N VAL A 105 6.15 -1.67 23.20
CA VAL A 105 4.90 -1.68 22.45
C VAL A 105 5.18 -1.66 20.95
N ILE A 106 4.48 -2.48 20.18
CA ILE A 106 4.48 -2.43 18.70
C ILE A 106 3.30 -1.57 18.25
N ASP A 107 3.57 -0.52 17.45
CA ASP A 107 2.49 0.19 16.76
C ASP A 107 2.02 -0.60 15.53
N VAL A 108 0.93 -1.34 15.71
CA VAL A 108 0.35 -2.18 14.67
C VAL A 108 -0.22 -1.36 13.52
N THR A 109 -0.69 -0.13 13.79
CA THR A 109 -1.20 0.76 12.73
C THR A 109 -0.10 1.05 11.74
N GLU A 110 1.07 1.46 12.23
CA GLU A 110 2.24 1.75 11.39
C GLU A 110 2.70 0.52 10.60
N VAL A 111 2.74 -0.65 11.24
CA VAL A 111 3.08 -1.93 10.57
C VAL A 111 2.11 -2.22 9.42
N ILE A 112 0.80 -2.12 9.66
CA ILE A 112 -0.22 -2.37 8.63
C ILE A 112 -0.09 -1.37 7.47
N GLU A 113 0.02 -0.09 7.77
CA GLU A 113 0.10 0.98 6.76
C GLU A 113 1.35 0.84 5.89
N ASN A 114 2.52 0.61 6.49
CA ASN A 114 3.77 0.42 5.78
C ASN A 114 3.72 -0.79 4.84
N ASN A 115 3.21 -1.92 5.30
CA ASN A 115 3.09 -3.13 4.48
C ASN A 115 2.07 -2.95 3.34
N ILE A 116 0.96 -2.24 3.57
CA ILE A 116 0.02 -1.88 2.49
C ILE A 116 0.70 -0.98 1.46
N ILE A 117 1.47 0.04 1.89
CA ILE A 117 2.17 0.97 0.99
C ILE A 117 3.15 0.22 0.08
N ILE A 118 3.91 -0.73 0.63
CA ILE A 118 4.88 -1.54 -0.13
C ILE A 118 4.16 -2.40 -1.19
N GLU A 119 2.97 -2.92 -0.89
CA GLU A 119 2.19 -3.77 -1.79
C GLU A 119 1.41 -2.99 -2.85
N LEU A 120 1.35 -1.65 -2.75
CA LEU A 120 0.64 -0.85 -3.75
C LEU A 120 1.25 -1.00 -5.15
N PRO A 121 0.43 -1.23 -6.20
CA PRO A 121 0.95 -1.37 -7.54
C PRO A 121 1.50 -0.04 -8.07
N ILE A 122 2.67 -0.07 -8.72
CA ILE A 122 3.28 1.11 -9.38
C ILE A 122 2.31 1.73 -10.39
N LYS A 123 1.51 0.91 -11.08
CA LYS A 123 0.49 1.36 -12.04
C LYS A 123 -0.90 1.06 -11.49
N ARG A 124 -1.52 2.04 -10.87
CA ARG A 124 -2.89 1.94 -10.35
C ARG A 124 -3.89 2.05 -11.50
N LEU A 125 -4.42 0.95 -11.97
CA LEU A 125 -5.36 0.89 -13.08
C LEU A 125 -6.66 0.23 -12.65
N CYS A 126 -7.81 0.88 -12.93
CA CYS A 126 -9.13 0.28 -12.66
C CYS A 126 -9.41 -0.98 -13.51
N LYS A 127 -8.70 -1.14 -14.61
CA LYS A 127 -8.67 -2.32 -15.48
C LYS A 127 -7.44 -2.25 -16.40
N GLU A 128 -6.92 -3.39 -16.83
CA GLU A 128 -5.71 -3.49 -17.67
C GLU A 128 -5.79 -2.65 -18.95
N ASN A 129 -6.94 -2.68 -19.61
CA ASN A 129 -7.19 -1.97 -20.87
C ASN A 129 -7.86 -0.59 -20.67
N CYS A 130 -7.63 0.05 -19.52
CA CYS A 130 -8.15 1.39 -19.26
C CYS A 130 -7.69 2.38 -20.32
N LYS A 131 -8.64 3.04 -20.99
CA LYS A 131 -8.38 4.01 -22.07
C LYS A 131 -8.03 5.40 -21.56
N GLY A 132 -8.25 5.67 -20.27
CA GLY A 132 -7.95 6.96 -19.66
C GLY A 132 -8.97 8.05 -20.00
N LEU A 133 -8.54 9.30 -19.78
CA LEU A 133 -9.26 10.51 -20.15
C LEU A 133 -8.75 11.06 -21.47
N CYS A 134 -9.60 11.72 -22.22
CA CYS A 134 -9.19 12.51 -23.36
C CYS A 134 -8.36 13.71 -22.89
N GLN A 135 -7.17 13.91 -23.44
CA GLN A 135 -6.28 14.99 -23.02
C GLN A 135 -6.80 16.39 -23.34
N GLN A 136 -7.70 16.53 -24.30
CA GLN A 136 -8.27 17.83 -24.70
C GLN A 136 -9.55 18.17 -23.93
N CYS A 137 -10.50 17.25 -23.82
CA CYS A 137 -11.82 17.54 -23.24
C CYS A 137 -12.09 16.85 -21.90
N GLY A 138 -11.16 16.02 -21.37
CA GLY A 138 -11.34 15.30 -20.11
C GLY A 138 -12.38 14.16 -20.14
N ALA A 139 -13.00 13.88 -21.27
CA ALA A 139 -13.99 12.79 -21.37
C ALA A 139 -13.36 11.44 -21.07
N ASN A 140 -14.03 10.62 -20.25
CA ASN A 140 -13.55 9.28 -19.93
C ASN A 140 -13.78 8.34 -21.12
N LEU A 141 -12.69 7.94 -21.77
CA LEU A 141 -12.70 7.13 -22.99
C LEU A 141 -13.09 5.67 -22.75
N ASN A 142 -13.28 5.26 -21.52
CA ASN A 142 -13.83 3.94 -21.20
C ASN A 142 -15.34 3.86 -21.44
N PHE A 143 -16.05 5.00 -21.31
CA PHE A 143 -17.51 5.08 -21.39
C PHE A 143 -17.99 5.83 -22.62
N SER A 144 -17.20 6.78 -23.14
CA SER A 144 -17.60 7.63 -24.25
C SER A 144 -16.48 7.79 -25.28
N LYS A 145 -16.88 7.99 -26.54
CA LYS A 145 -15.96 8.41 -27.60
C LYS A 145 -16.01 9.93 -27.68
N CYS A 146 -14.89 10.62 -27.57
CA CYS A 146 -14.82 12.05 -27.85
C CYS A 146 -14.60 12.27 -29.36
N LYS A 147 -14.98 13.48 -29.84
CA LYS A 147 -14.76 13.93 -31.22
C LYS A 147 -13.56 14.86 -31.37
N CYS A 148 -12.72 14.95 -30.32
CA CYS A 148 -11.53 15.78 -30.35
C CYS A 148 -10.52 15.23 -31.35
N GLU A 149 -9.98 16.08 -32.18
CA GLU A 149 -8.83 15.76 -33.03
C GLU A 149 -7.58 15.68 -32.16
N LYS A 150 -6.71 14.71 -32.43
CA LYS A 150 -5.43 14.63 -31.74
C LYS A 150 -4.55 15.76 -32.19
N ASP A 151 -4.30 16.74 -31.33
CA ASP A 151 -3.26 17.74 -31.56
C ASP A 151 -1.92 17.04 -31.73
N ILE A 152 -1.28 17.28 -32.84
CA ILE A 152 0.05 16.77 -33.12
C ILE A 152 1.02 17.89 -32.77
N ASP A 153 1.97 17.59 -31.88
CA ASP A 153 3.07 18.52 -31.61
C ASP A 153 3.69 18.96 -32.94
N PRO A 154 3.73 20.27 -33.24
CA PRO A 154 4.30 20.79 -34.50
C PRO A 154 5.72 20.29 -34.80
N ARG A 155 6.48 19.97 -33.75
CA ARG A 155 7.84 19.41 -33.88
C ARG A 155 7.84 18.00 -34.43
N LEU A 156 6.75 17.22 -34.19
CA LEU A 156 6.56 15.85 -34.63
C LEU A 156 5.71 15.74 -35.90
N ALA A 157 5.21 16.85 -36.43
CA ALA A 157 4.35 16.89 -37.63
C ALA A 157 5.00 16.19 -38.84
N LYS A 158 6.31 16.39 -39.03
CA LYS A 158 7.06 15.74 -40.12
C LYS A 158 7.15 14.24 -40.01
N LEU A 159 7.06 13.65 -38.79
CA LEU A 159 7.05 12.21 -38.60
C LEU A 159 5.71 11.61 -39.07
N LYS A 160 4.60 12.32 -38.94
CA LYS A 160 3.31 11.85 -39.44
C LYS A 160 3.31 11.65 -40.96
N ASP A 161 3.97 12.54 -41.71
CA ASP A 161 4.04 12.46 -43.17
C ASP A 161 4.80 11.21 -43.61
N PHE A 162 5.80 10.80 -42.84
CA PHE A 162 6.56 9.55 -43.08
C PHE A 162 5.73 8.28 -42.95
N PHE A 163 4.76 8.24 -42.02
CA PHE A 163 3.90 7.07 -41.79
C PHE A 163 2.60 7.11 -42.61
N SER A 164 2.29 8.24 -43.26
CA SER A 164 1.09 8.41 -44.11
C SER A 164 1.32 8.03 -45.58
N THR A 165 2.55 7.65 -45.96
CA THR A 165 2.96 7.35 -47.34
C THR A 165 3.12 5.84 -47.62
N GLN A 166 2.33 4.99 -46.94
CA GLN A 166 2.18 3.56 -47.28
C GLN A 166 0.72 3.23 -47.57
#